data_2face814bfdf8e0b32fd6ee765270daf
#
_entry.id   2face814bfdf8e0b32fd6ee765270daf
#
_cell.length_a   1.000
_cell.length_b   1.000
_cell.length_c   1.000
_cell.angle_alpha   90.00
_cell.angle_beta   90.00
_cell.angle_gamma   90.00
#
_symmetry.space_group_name_H-M   'P 1'
#
loop_
_entity.id
_entity.type
_entity.pdbx_description
1 polymer ?
#
loop_
_entity_poly.entity_id
_entity_poly.type
_entity_poly.pdbx_seq_one_letter_code
_entity_poly.pdbx_strand_id
1 'polypeptide(L)'
;MLISPTQGKLYYAVQLCFQQGKKVSNSIEEYEGLIASLRAAVALGVRRLTIKGDSQLLVNFSNKVYEPKDEHMEAYLAEVRKMEKQFSGLEFQHVPRGTNKEAGDIARRASKRLPQEPGVFEERLFKPSATPPLSRTALPREEHPQPPVSGAPACSPTSGVRLLLA
;
A
#
# COMPACT_ATOMS: atom_id res chain seq x y z
N MET A 1 0.23 6.26 7.06
CA MET A 1 -0.19 6.35 8.47
C MET A 1 -1.44 5.52 8.70
N LEU A 2 -1.43 4.64 9.67
CA LEU A 2 -2.59 3.85 10.11
C LEU A 2 -3.18 4.46 11.36
N ILE A 3 -4.51 4.57 11.42
CA ILE A 3 -5.23 5.12 12.57
C ILE A 3 -6.20 4.07 13.07
N SER A 4 -6.07 3.68 14.34
CA SER A 4 -6.99 2.77 14.98
C SER A 4 -8.33 3.44 15.33
N PRO A 5 -9.41 2.69 15.59
CA PRO A 5 -10.68 3.26 16.05
C PRO A 5 -10.56 4.04 17.37
N THR A 6 -9.56 3.69 18.19
CA THR A 6 -9.25 4.38 19.46
C THR A 6 -8.33 5.59 19.27
N GLN A 7 -8.15 6.05 18.02
CA GLN A 7 -7.30 7.18 17.63
C GLN A 7 -5.79 6.96 17.84
N GLY A 8 -5.36 5.71 18.08
CA GLY A 8 -3.94 5.34 18.05
C GLY A 8 -3.39 5.47 16.63
N LYS A 9 -2.25 6.14 16.48
CA LYS A 9 -1.62 6.39 15.19
C LYS A 9 -0.34 5.56 15.04
N LEU A 10 -0.20 4.86 13.93
CA LEU A 10 1.03 4.20 13.52
C LEU A 10 1.57 4.92 12.29
N TYR A 11 2.74 5.51 12.43
CA TYR A 11 3.43 6.19 11.34
C TYR A 11 4.32 5.22 10.58
N TYR A 12 4.19 5.21 9.26
CA TYR A 12 4.88 4.29 8.38
C TYR A 12 5.32 4.99 7.10
N ALA A 13 6.59 4.90 6.80
CA ALA A 13 7.20 5.49 5.62
C ALA A 13 7.74 4.40 4.69
N VAL A 14 7.49 4.53 3.41
CA VAL A 14 8.02 3.64 2.38
C VAL A 14 8.94 4.42 1.47
N GLN A 15 10.18 3.96 1.35
CA GLN A 15 11.17 4.53 0.45
C GLN A 15 11.42 3.58 -0.72
N LEU A 16 11.25 4.08 -1.94
CA LEU A 16 11.51 3.30 -3.15
C LEU A 16 12.98 3.40 -3.54
N CYS A 17 13.67 2.25 -3.55
CA CYS A 17 15.10 2.16 -3.80
C CYS A 17 15.46 1.38 -5.08
N PHE A 18 14.47 0.94 -5.86
CA PHE A 18 14.69 0.03 -6.99
C PHE A 18 14.98 0.71 -8.33
N GLN A 19 14.97 2.03 -8.37
CA GLN A 19 15.32 2.76 -9.59
C GLN A 19 16.47 3.72 -9.33
N GLN A 20 17.67 3.24 -9.56
CA GLN A 20 18.85 4.12 -9.58
C GLN A 20 18.84 4.89 -10.90
N GLY A 21 18.70 6.22 -10.81
CA GLY A 21 18.86 7.12 -11.97
C GLY A 21 17.65 7.32 -12.86
N LYS A 22 16.53 6.63 -12.64
CA LYS A 22 15.26 6.90 -13.32
C LYS A 22 14.24 7.47 -12.34
N LYS A 23 13.58 8.53 -12.74
CA LYS A 23 12.48 9.10 -11.97
C LYS A 23 11.32 8.10 -11.98
N VAL A 24 10.93 7.63 -10.80
CA VAL A 24 9.72 6.82 -10.64
C VAL A 24 8.51 7.69 -10.99
N SER A 25 7.57 7.16 -11.76
CA SER A 25 6.34 7.91 -12.03
C SER A 25 5.49 8.05 -10.75
N ASN A 26 4.80 9.16 -10.60
CA ASN A 26 3.94 9.40 -9.44
C ASN A 26 2.93 8.27 -9.24
N SER A 27 2.41 7.71 -10.32
CA SER A 27 1.46 6.58 -10.26
C SER A 27 2.07 5.33 -9.62
N ILE A 28 3.32 5.01 -9.93
CA ILE A 28 4.04 3.88 -9.32
C ILE A 28 4.27 4.15 -7.84
N GLU A 29 4.68 5.37 -7.47
CA GLU A 29 4.86 5.74 -6.06
C GLU A 29 3.55 5.59 -5.27
N GLU A 30 2.43 6.04 -5.84
CA GLU A 30 1.11 5.92 -5.24
C GLU A 30 0.68 4.46 -5.07
N TYR A 31 0.88 3.61 -6.08
CA TYR A 31 0.58 2.17 -5.99
C TYR A 31 1.45 1.46 -4.97
N GLU A 32 2.76 1.73 -4.96
CA GLU A 32 3.68 1.12 -3.99
C GLU A 32 3.33 1.53 -2.56
N GLY A 33 3.00 2.79 -2.34
CA GLY A 33 2.53 3.27 -1.04
C GLY A 33 1.23 2.59 -0.61
N LEU A 34 0.29 2.43 -1.53
CA LEU A 34 -0.97 1.72 -1.29
C LEU A 34 -0.74 0.25 -0.92
N ILE A 35 0.03 -0.48 -1.73
CA ILE A 35 0.32 -1.90 -1.51
C ILE A 35 1.05 -2.12 -0.18
N ALA A 36 2.08 -1.32 0.11
CA ALA A 36 2.82 -1.42 1.37
C ALA A 36 1.91 -1.18 2.58
N SER A 37 0.99 -0.24 2.46
CA SER A 37 0.02 0.08 3.50
C SER A 37 -1.01 -1.03 3.70
N LEU A 38 -1.48 -1.64 2.62
CA LEU A 38 -2.37 -2.81 2.68
C LEU A 38 -1.67 -4.01 3.32
N ARG A 39 -0.40 -4.26 2.96
CA ARG A 39 0.40 -5.31 3.60
C ARG A 39 0.58 -5.08 5.09
N ALA A 40 0.87 -3.86 5.51
CA ALA A 40 0.97 -3.51 6.92
C ALA A 40 -0.35 -3.74 7.67
N ALA A 41 -1.47 -3.36 7.07
CA ALA A 41 -2.80 -3.58 7.65
C ALA A 41 -3.13 -5.08 7.78
N VAL A 42 -2.81 -5.88 6.77
CA VAL A 42 -2.96 -7.35 6.83
C VAL A 42 -2.09 -7.95 7.93
N ALA A 43 -0.83 -7.52 8.04
CA ALA A 43 0.08 -7.99 9.09
C ALA A 43 -0.39 -7.65 10.50
N LEU A 44 -1.12 -6.55 10.67
CA LEU A 44 -1.75 -6.15 11.93
C LEU A 44 -3.10 -6.85 12.20
N GLY A 45 -3.56 -7.70 11.29
CA GLY A 45 -4.83 -8.40 11.42
C GLY A 45 -6.07 -7.54 11.20
N VAL A 46 -5.94 -6.41 10.53
CA VAL A 46 -7.05 -5.52 10.22
C VAL A 46 -8.00 -6.18 9.23
N ARG A 47 -9.29 -6.22 9.55
CA ARG A 47 -10.33 -6.80 8.69
C ARG A 47 -11.16 -5.76 7.95
N ARG A 48 -11.37 -4.59 8.55
CA ARG A 48 -12.10 -3.47 7.96
C ARG A 48 -11.22 -2.25 7.89
N LEU A 49 -11.08 -1.70 6.71
CA LEU A 49 -10.14 -0.62 6.42
C LEU A 49 -10.80 0.46 5.57
N THR A 50 -10.68 1.70 5.99
CA THR A 50 -10.99 2.87 5.17
C THR A 50 -9.69 3.55 4.76
N ILE A 51 -9.43 3.63 3.47
CA ILE A 51 -8.25 4.24 2.89
C ILE A 51 -8.58 5.67 2.48
N LYS A 52 -7.83 6.62 3.02
CA LYS A 52 -7.98 8.04 2.69
C LYS A 52 -6.69 8.59 2.11
N GLY A 53 -6.80 9.37 1.07
CA GLY A 53 -5.65 10.03 0.46
C GLY A 53 -6.07 11.08 -0.54
N ASP A 54 -5.10 11.86 -1.01
CA ASP A 54 -5.29 12.98 -1.93
C ASP A 54 -4.81 12.69 -3.35
N SER A 55 -4.54 11.43 -3.67
CA SER A 55 -4.09 11.03 -4.99
C SER A 55 -5.24 10.79 -5.97
N GLN A 56 -4.98 11.02 -7.27
CA GLN A 56 -5.92 10.70 -8.35
C GLN A 56 -6.21 9.19 -8.41
N LEU A 57 -5.26 8.36 -8.00
CA LEU A 57 -5.43 6.92 -7.89
C LEU A 57 -6.60 6.58 -6.96
N LEU A 58 -6.68 7.21 -5.79
CA LEU A 58 -7.77 6.96 -4.84
C LEU A 58 -9.12 7.47 -5.33
N VAL A 59 -9.13 8.57 -6.10
CA VAL A 59 -10.35 9.03 -6.78
C VAL A 59 -10.85 7.94 -7.73
N ASN A 60 -9.96 7.38 -8.54
CA ASN A 60 -10.30 6.32 -9.49
C ASN A 60 -10.82 5.07 -8.78
N PHE A 61 -10.17 4.64 -7.71
CA PHE A 61 -10.64 3.52 -6.89
C PHE A 61 -12.00 3.78 -6.24
N SER A 62 -12.21 4.98 -5.70
CA SER A 62 -13.49 5.37 -5.11
C SER A 62 -14.62 5.36 -6.13
N ASN A 63 -14.36 5.81 -7.35
CA ASN A 63 -15.33 5.86 -8.44
C ASN A 63 -15.44 4.53 -9.21
N LYS A 64 -14.66 3.53 -8.85
CA LYS A 64 -14.56 2.23 -9.55
C LYS A 64 -14.18 2.36 -11.03
N VAL A 65 -13.48 3.42 -11.39
CA VAL A 65 -12.94 3.66 -12.72
C VAL A 65 -11.52 3.12 -12.78
N TYR A 66 -11.32 2.02 -13.49
CA TYR A 66 -10.04 1.33 -13.59
C TYR A 66 -9.62 1.25 -15.05
N GLU A 67 -8.89 2.25 -15.49
CA GLU A 67 -8.27 2.28 -16.82
C GLU A 67 -6.76 2.33 -16.66
N PRO A 68 -6.08 1.17 -16.60
CA PRO A 68 -4.63 1.13 -16.55
C PRO A 68 -4.08 1.68 -17.86
N LYS A 69 -3.12 2.59 -17.79
CA LYS A 69 -2.52 3.24 -18.95
C LYS A 69 -1.46 2.37 -19.64
N ASP A 70 -0.91 1.41 -18.92
CA ASP A 70 0.12 0.50 -19.41
C ASP A 70 0.13 -0.82 -18.61
N GLU A 71 0.92 -1.79 -19.10
CA GLU A 71 1.03 -3.11 -18.47
C GLU A 71 1.55 -3.07 -17.03
N HIS A 72 2.38 -2.09 -16.68
CA HIS A 72 2.87 -1.90 -15.32
C HIS A 72 1.72 -1.51 -14.38
N MET A 73 0.90 -0.58 -14.81
CA MET A 73 -0.27 -0.16 -14.01
C MET A 73 -1.29 -1.28 -13.86
N GLU A 74 -1.47 -2.09 -14.90
CA GLU A 74 -2.33 -3.26 -14.87
C GLU A 74 -1.83 -4.30 -13.84
N ALA A 75 -0.53 -4.56 -13.78
CA ALA A 75 0.07 -5.45 -12.80
C ALA A 75 -0.11 -4.95 -11.36
N TYR A 76 0.07 -3.65 -11.13
CA TYR A 76 -0.19 -3.04 -9.82
C TYR A 76 -1.67 -3.12 -9.42
N LEU A 77 -2.57 -2.84 -10.35
CA LEU A 77 -4.00 -2.96 -10.11
C LEU A 77 -4.38 -4.40 -9.74
N ALA A 78 -3.85 -5.39 -10.44
CA ALA A 78 -4.07 -6.80 -10.13
C ALA A 78 -3.59 -7.17 -8.72
N GLU A 79 -2.45 -6.65 -8.29
CA GLU A 79 -1.93 -6.89 -6.95
C GLU A 79 -2.82 -6.25 -5.87
N VAL A 80 -3.29 -5.02 -6.08
CA VAL A 80 -4.24 -4.36 -5.18
C VAL A 80 -5.52 -5.16 -5.08
N ARG A 81 -6.09 -5.65 -6.19
CA ARG A 81 -7.29 -6.47 -6.23
C ARG A 81 -7.13 -7.78 -5.46
N LYS A 82 -5.97 -8.39 -5.56
CA LYS A 82 -5.64 -9.60 -4.81
C LYS A 82 -5.61 -9.33 -3.30
N MET A 83 -5.07 -8.20 -2.89
CA MET A 83 -5.03 -7.82 -1.49
C MET A 83 -6.39 -7.39 -0.94
N GLU A 84 -7.25 -6.77 -1.73
CA GLU A 84 -8.62 -6.41 -1.34
C GLU A 84 -9.41 -7.61 -0.81
N LYS A 85 -9.19 -8.78 -1.35
CA LYS A 85 -9.86 -10.03 -0.93
C LYS A 85 -9.51 -10.46 0.50
N GLN A 86 -8.45 -9.94 1.08
CA GLN A 86 -8.03 -10.26 2.45
C GLN A 86 -8.78 -9.44 3.51
N PHE A 87 -9.50 -8.41 3.09
CA PHE A 87 -10.30 -7.58 3.97
C PHE A 87 -11.79 -7.95 3.87
N SER A 88 -12.47 -7.93 5.01
CA SER A 88 -13.93 -8.11 5.06
C SER A 88 -14.68 -6.86 4.61
N GLY A 89 -14.06 -5.69 4.73
CA GLY A 89 -14.58 -4.42 4.26
C GLY A 89 -13.44 -3.48 3.92
N LEU A 90 -13.44 -2.97 2.71
CA LEU A 90 -12.45 -2.01 2.22
C LEU A 90 -13.17 -0.85 1.53
N GLU A 91 -12.86 0.36 1.93
CA GLU A 91 -13.43 1.57 1.38
C GLU A 91 -12.32 2.55 1.01
N PHE A 92 -12.44 3.16 -0.15
CA PHE A 92 -11.54 4.21 -0.63
C PHE A 92 -12.24 5.56 -0.57
N GLN A 93 -11.61 6.53 0.06
CA GLN A 93 -12.12 7.90 0.17
C GLN A 93 -11.04 8.90 -0.28
N HIS A 94 -11.42 9.75 -1.22
CA HIS A 94 -10.60 10.90 -1.56
C HIS A 94 -10.76 11.99 -0.48
N VAL A 95 -9.64 12.56 -0.04
CA VAL A 95 -9.62 13.67 0.90
C VAL A 95 -8.77 14.81 0.35
N PRO A 96 -9.12 16.08 0.68
CA PRO A 96 -8.30 17.21 0.26
C PRO A 96 -6.89 17.14 0.85
N ARG A 97 -5.90 17.61 0.10
CA ARG A 97 -4.49 17.65 0.53
C ARG A 97 -4.28 18.33 1.88
N GLY A 98 -5.05 19.37 2.17
CA GLY A 98 -4.97 20.09 3.43
C GLY A 98 -5.32 19.26 4.67
N THR A 99 -6.12 18.22 4.53
CA THR A 99 -6.51 17.31 5.63
C THR A 99 -5.56 16.11 5.78
N ASN A 100 -4.59 15.97 4.86
CA ASN A 100 -3.65 14.83 4.81
C ASN A 100 -2.20 15.26 5.08
N LYS A 101 -1.98 16.30 5.86
CA LYS A 101 -0.65 16.91 6.08
C LYS A 101 0.35 15.95 6.70
N GLU A 102 -0.04 15.23 7.75
CA GLU A 102 0.86 14.31 8.46
C GLU A 102 1.40 13.22 7.53
N ALA A 103 0.52 12.57 6.79
CA ALA A 103 0.92 11.56 5.82
C ALA A 103 1.73 12.16 4.66
N GLY A 104 1.36 13.35 4.21
CA GLY A 104 2.08 14.08 3.17
C GLY A 104 3.51 14.45 3.56
N ASP A 105 3.74 14.83 4.80
CA ASP A 105 5.08 15.15 5.30
C ASP A 105 5.96 13.90 5.40
N ILE A 106 5.41 12.78 5.84
CA ILE A 106 6.11 11.49 5.86
C ILE A 106 6.52 11.07 4.44
N ALA A 107 5.60 11.14 3.50
CA ALA A 107 5.86 10.78 2.11
C ALA A 107 6.91 11.70 1.46
N ARG A 108 6.84 13.00 1.73
CA ARG A 108 7.80 13.99 1.21
C ARG A 108 9.21 13.73 1.75
N ARG A 109 9.35 13.40 3.03
CA ARG A 109 10.65 13.03 3.61
C ARG A 109 11.19 11.75 3.00
N ALA A 110 10.35 10.72 2.83
CA ALA A 110 10.73 9.47 2.18
C ALA A 110 11.20 9.68 0.73
N SER A 111 10.47 10.49 -0.05
CA SER A 111 10.81 10.81 -1.43
C SER A 111 12.15 11.56 -1.55
N LYS A 112 12.45 12.45 -0.61
CA LYS A 112 13.71 13.21 -0.56
C LYS A 112 14.84 12.46 0.15
N ARG A 113 14.60 11.23 0.60
CA ARG A 113 15.55 10.43 1.39
C ARG A 113 16.05 11.14 2.66
N LEU A 114 15.18 11.95 3.25
CA LEU A 114 15.43 12.60 4.51
C LEU A 114 15.12 11.69 5.69
N PRO A 115 15.80 11.82 6.83
CA PRO A 115 15.47 11.04 8.02
C PRO A 115 14.05 11.36 8.49
N GLN A 116 13.35 10.33 8.95
CA GLN A 116 12.02 10.49 9.52
C GLN A 116 12.09 10.93 10.98
N GLU A 117 10.96 11.45 11.48
CA GLU A 117 10.80 11.75 12.89
C GLU A 117 10.85 10.47 13.75
N PRO A 118 11.25 10.54 15.03
CA PRO A 118 11.17 9.41 15.94
C PRO A 118 9.75 8.84 16.01
N GLY A 119 9.64 7.51 16.02
CA GLY A 119 8.35 6.82 16.06
C GLY A 119 7.73 6.54 14.68
N VAL A 120 8.39 6.88 13.60
CA VAL A 120 8.01 6.51 12.24
C VAL A 120 8.74 5.23 11.84
N PHE A 121 8.00 4.19 11.45
CA PHE A 121 8.57 2.98 10.87
C PHE A 121 8.97 3.24 9.42
N GLU A 122 10.18 2.87 9.05
CA GLU A 122 10.70 3.03 7.69
C GLU A 122 10.87 1.67 7.03
N GLU A 123 10.34 1.53 5.82
CA GLU A 123 10.59 0.39 4.94
C GLU A 123 11.25 0.87 3.66
N ARG A 124 12.25 0.11 3.21
CA ARG A 124 12.92 0.34 1.93
C ARG A 124 12.59 -0.78 0.96
N LEU A 125 12.03 -0.43 -0.18
CA LEU A 125 11.70 -1.36 -1.24
C LEU A 125 12.79 -1.32 -2.31
N PHE A 126 13.46 -2.45 -2.49
CA PHE A 126 14.52 -2.61 -3.49
C PHE A 126 14.03 -3.24 -4.79
N LYS A 127 12.79 -3.74 -4.78
CA LYS A 127 12.11 -4.32 -5.95
C LYS A 127 10.68 -3.81 -6.04
N PRO A 128 10.14 -3.64 -7.27
CA PRO A 128 8.73 -3.33 -7.44
C PRO A 128 7.83 -4.39 -6.81
N SER A 129 6.72 -3.97 -6.20
CA SER A 129 5.73 -4.88 -5.62
C SER A 129 4.91 -5.63 -6.66
N ALA A 130 4.82 -5.11 -7.87
CA ALA A 130 4.19 -5.74 -9.01
C ALA A 130 5.04 -5.54 -10.26
N THR A 131 5.16 -6.59 -11.07
CA THR A 131 5.84 -6.56 -12.36
C THR A 131 4.90 -7.13 -13.42
N PRO A 132 4.86 -6.54 -14.63
CA PRO A 132 4.09 -7.14 -15.71
C PRO A 132 4.61 -8.55 -15.96
N PRO A 133 3.73 -9.51 -16.34
CA PRO A 133 4.16 -10.83 -16.70
C PRO A 133 5.13 -10.72 -17.88
N LEU A 134 6.35 -11.16 -17.70
CA LEU A 134 7.30 -11.29 -18.78
C LEU A 134 6.67 -12.20 -19.84
N SER A 135 6.47 -11.67 -21.04
CA SER A 135 6.00 -12.45 -22.16
C SER A 135 6.91 -13.67 -22.37
N ARG A 136 6.40 -14.81 -21.96
CA ARG A 136 6.80 -16.16 -22.31
C ARG A 136 8.30 -16.45 -22.48
N THR A 137 9.01 -16.52 -21.39
CA THR A 137 10.04 -17.54 -21.17
C THR A 137 9.91 -17.97 -19.71
N ALA A 138 9.03 -18.92 -19.47
CA ALA A 138 8.84 -19.52 -18.17
C ALA A 138 10.05 -20.35 -17.81
N LEU A 139 10.90 -19.86 -16.93
CA LEU A 139 11.75 -20.72 -16.12
C LEU A 139 10.86 -21.37 -15.05
N PRO A 140 11.02 -22.66 -14.77
CA PRO A 140 10.21 -23.36 -13.79
C PRO A 140 10.38 -22.70 -12.43
N ARG A 141 9.27 -22.32 -11.83
CA ARG A 141 9.23 -21.94 -10.42
C ARG A 141 9.63 -23.14 -9.60
N GLU A 142 10.73 -23.05 -8.88
CA GLU A 142 10.91 -23.89 -7.71
C GLU A 142 9.86 -23.48 -6.69
N GLU A 143 8.84 -24.31 -6.55
CA GLU A 143 7.90 -24.23 -5.45
C GLU A 143 8.66 -24.48 -4.16
N HIS A 144 8.94 -23.41 -3.43
CA HIS A 144 9.27 -23.57 -2.02
C HIS A 144 7.95 -23.90 -1.28
N PRO A 145 7.87 -25.04 -0.61
CA PRO A 145 6.72 -25.36 0.21
C PRO A 145 6.63 -24.32 1.33
N GLN A 146 5.54 -23.55 1.32
CA GLN A 146 5.23 -22.68 2.43
C GLN A 146 4.95 -23.54 3.66
N PRO A 147 5.53 -23.23 4.82
CA PRO A 147 5.16 -23.89 6.04
C PRO A 147 3.68 -23.64 6.34
N PRO A 148 2.95 -24.64 6.88
CA PRO A 148 1.56 -24.45 7.20
C PRO A 148 1.42 -23.34 8.24
N VAL A 149 0.66 -22.33 7.89
CA VAL A 149 0.29 -21.27 8.83
C VAL A 149 -0.72 -21.90 9.78
N SER A 150 -0.27 -22.29 10.96
CA SER A 150 -1.16 -22.67 12.05
C SER A 150 -1.98 -21.44 12.46
N GLY A 151 -3.32 -21.61 12.44
CA GLY A 151 -4.27 -20.55 12.59
C GLY A 151 -4.01 -19.67 13.80
N ALA A 152 -3.84 -18.37 13.56
CA ALA A 152 -3.90 -17.38 14.62
C ALA A 152 -5.30 -17.36 15.24
N PRO A 153 -5.44 -17.25 16.57
CA PRO A 153 -6.76 -17.14 17.19
C PRO A 153 -7.49 -15.93 16.64
N ALA A 154 -8.74 -16.13 16.25
CA ALA A 154 -9.59 -15.07 15.76
C ALA A 154 -9.88 -14.07 16.89
N CYS A 155 -9.10 -13.01 16.97
CA CYS A 155 -9.56 -11.79 17.58
C CYS A 155 -10.61 -11.20 16.66
N SER A 156 -11.82 -11.06 17.14
CA SER A 156 -12.86 -10.32 16.42
C SER A 156 -12.77 -8.82 16.75
N PRO A 157 -12.11 -8.03 15.93
CA PRO A 157 -12.24 -6.58 16.06
C PRO A 157 -13.42 -6.16 15.18
N THR A 158 -14.46 -5.73 15.82
CA THR A 158 -15.58 -5.05 15.18
C THR A 158 -15.25 -3.61 14.78
N SER A 159 -14.03 -3.20 14.98
CA SER A 159 -13.58 -1.82 14.84
C SER A 159 -12.84 -1.60 13.53
N GLY A 160 -13.26 -0.62 12.77
CA GLY A 160 -12.61 -0.22 11.52
C GLY A 160 -11.30 0.55 11.77
N VAL A 161 -10.31 0.31 10.95
CA VAL A 161 -9.04 1.05 10.93
C VAL A 161 -9.06 2.03 9.76
N ARG A 162 -8.50 3.22 9.97
CA ARG A 162 -8.32 4.22 8.92
C ARG A 162 -6.86 4.23 8.48
N LEU A 163 -6.67 4.26 7.18
CA LEU A 163 -5.37 4.41 6.55
C LEU A 163 -5.33 5.76 5.83
N LEU A 164 -4.31 6.56 6.10
CA LEU A 164 -4.04 7.80 5.38
C LEU A 164 -2.82 7.60 4.47
N LEU A 165 -3.04 7.77 3.17
CA LEU A 165 -2.02 7.75 2.13
C LEU A 165 -1.77 9.17 1.63
N ALA A 166 -0.56 9.45 1.34
CA ALA A 166 -0.16 10.71 0.73
C ALA A 166 0.34 10.50 -0.68
#